data_3f1253db39347ba6e75a0ccdbbfdb546
#
_entry.id   3f1253db39347ba6e75a0ccdbbfdb546
#
_cell.length_a   1.000
_cell.length_b   1.000
_cell.length_c   1.000
_cell.angle_alpha   90.00
_cell.angle_beta   90.00
_cell.angle_gamma   90.00
#
_symmetry.space_group_name_H-M   'P 1'
#
loop_
_entity.id
_entity.type
_entity.pdbx_description
1 polymer ?
#
loop_
_entity_poly.entity_id
_entity_poly.type
_entity_poly.pdbx_seq_one_letter_code
_entity_poly.pdbx_strand_id
1 'polypeptide(L)'
;MKYVIDTHTHTIACGHAYNTLLENIKEASENGIKVLAATDHGPKMPGAAHIFYFSNLRVLPREIYGVTLLKGCEANIIDFKGNLDIPDRVQKRLDIIIASLHDACSDPGSREENTEALIGAMKNSNVDIIGHCGNPMFPIYEEEVVKAAKKYNVLIEINNSSLPENGSRAGSIDNCRKIALLCKEHNVRVTIGSDAHCCFQIGRFDEADKLLRDVDFPQELIMNTDNSKIIKYLKNKGKLADLKLD
;
A
#
# COMPACT_ATOMS: atom_id res chain seq x y z
N MET A 1 -19.19 -2.53 0.44
CA MET A 1 -19.14 -1.20 -0.23
C MET A 1 -18.69 -1.39 -1.69
N LYS A 2 -18.77 -0.34 -2.54
CA LYS A 2 -18.16 -0.43 -3.87
C LYS A 2 -16.79 0.24 -3.82
N TYR A 3 -15.77 -0.47 -4.27
CA TYR A 3 -14.40 0.02 -4.35
C TYR A 3 -13.99 0.12 -5.81
N VAL A 4 -13.27 1.19 -6.15
CA VAL A 4 -12.86 1.49 -7.53
C VAL A 4 -11.35 1.72 -7.67
N ILE A 5 -10.60 1.48 -6.59
CA ILE A 5 -9.16 1.66 -6.53
C ILE A 5 -8.53 0.42 -5.89
N ASP A 6 -7.43 -0.07 -6.47
CA ASP A 6 -6.55 -1.03 -5.83
C ASP A 6 -5.15 -0.41 -5.71
N THR A 7 -4.70 -0.20 -4.48
CA THR A 7 -3.47 0.54 -4.20
C THR A 7 -2.25 -0.35 -4.01
N HIS A 8 -2.41 -1.69 -4.03
CA HIS A 8 -1.32 -2.61 -3.71
C HIS A 8 -1.41 -3.88 -4.55
N THR A 9 -0.55 -3.97 -5.58
CA THR A 9 -0.53 -5.12 -6.50
C THR A 9 0.87 -5.42 -6.99
N HIS A 10 1.14 -6.71 -7.27
CA HIS A 10 2.43 -7.23 -7.68
C HIS A 10 2.38 -7.88 -9.06
N THR A 11 3.56 -7.96 -9.69
CA THR A 11 3.77 -8.60 -10.98
C THR A 11 4.93 -9.59 -10.90
N ILE A 12 5.19 -10.32 -11.98
CA ILE A 12 6.35 -11.22 -12.10
C ILE A 12 7.69 -10.49 -11.85
N ALA A 13 7.70 -9.16 -11.86
CA ALA A 13 8.90 -8.38 -11.57
C ALA A 13 9.35 -8.46 -10.10
N CYS A 14 8.48 -8.80 -9.17
CA CYS A 14 8.84 -9.01 -7.76
C CYS A 14 9.38 -10.43 -7.48
N GLY A 15 9.41 -11.32 -8.47
CA GLY A 15 10.02 -12.65 -8.38
C GLY A 15 9.12 -13.74 -7.79
N HIS A 16 7.99 -13.43 -7.16
CA HIS A 16 7.08 -14.41 -6.56
C HIS A 16 5.59 -14.14 -6.83
N ALA A 17 5.26 -13.20 -7.71
CA ALA A 17 3.94 -13.09 -8.33
C ALA A 17 3.91 -13.76 -9.71
N TYR A 18 2.72 -14.05 -10.24
CA TYR A 18 2.53 -14.94 -11.40
C TYR A 18 1.93 -14.24 -12.62
N ASN A 19 1.76 -12.92 -12.59
CA ASN A 19 1.07 -12.14 -13.61
C ASN A 19 1.91 -10.97 -14.11
N THR A 20 1.70 -10.62 -15.37
CA THR A 20 2.28 -9.40 -15.94
C THR A 20 1.44 -8.17 -15.53
N LEU A 21 2.04 -6.98 -15.66
CA LEU A 21 1.33 -5.72 -15.43
C LEU A 21 0.09 -5.58 -16.33
N LEU A 22 0.16 -6.03 -17.59
CA LEU A 22 -0.99 -5.91 -18.50
C LEU A 22 -2.13 -6.85 -18.12
N GLU A 23 -1.85 -8.05 -17.62
CA GLU A 23 -2.87 -8.95 -17.06
C GLU A 23 -3.54 -8.31 -15.84
N ASN A 24 -2.76 -7.69 -14.94
CA ASN A 24 -3.31 -6.99 -13.78
C ASN A 24 -4.26 -5.85 -14.20
N ILE A 25 -3.84 -5.02 -15.15
CA ILE A 25 -4.65 -3.88 -15.60
C ILE A 25 -5.91 -4.36 -16.31
N LYS A 26 -5.82 -5.44 -17.09
CA LYS A 26 -6.97 -6.04 -17.77
C LYS A 26 -7.99 -6.54 -16.74
N GLU A 27 -7.55 -7.33 -15.78
CA GLU A 27 -8.41 -7.83 -14.70
C GLU A 27 -9.02 -6.68 -13.87
N ALA A 28 -8.22 -5.64 -13.57
CA ALA A 28 -8.71 -4.43 -12.91
C ALA A 28 -9.86 -3.77 -13.69
N SER A 29 -9.71 -3.64 -15.01
CA SER A 29 -10.77 -3.09 -15.89
C SER A 29 -12.03 -3.93 -15.85
N GLU A 30 -11.90 -5.26 -15.94
CA GLU A 30 -13.02 -6.22 -15.92
C GLU A 30 -13.73 -6.21 -14.55
N ASN A 31 -13.00 -6.03 -13.45
CA ASN A 31 -13.55 -5.93 -12.08
C ASN A 31 -14.07 -4.52 -11.74
N GLY A 32 -14.02 -3.57 -12.68
CA GLY A 32 -14.55 -2.22 -12.49
C GLY A 32 -13.66 -1.29 -11.65
N ILE A 33 -12.39 -1.68 -11.43
CA ILE A 33 -11.36 -0.83 -10.84
C ILE A 33 -11.03 0.29 -11.84
N LYS A 34 -10.97 1.52 -11.35
CA LYS A 34 -10.69 2.72 -12.15
C LYS A 34 -9.25 3.23 -11.96
N VAL A 35 -8.64 2.91 -10.83
CA VAL A 35 -7.25 3.28 -10.50
C VAL A 35 -6.55 2.05 -9.96
N LEU A 36 -5.45 1.66 -10.57
CA LEU A 36 -4.59 0.56 -10.14
C LEU A 36 -3.19 1.07 -9.85
N ALA A 37 -2.62 0.72 -8.71
CA ALA A 37 -1.23 0.98 -8.41
C ALA A 37 -0.37 -0.27 -8.70
N ALA A 38 0.65 -0.11 -9.55
CA ALA A 38 1.69 -1.11 -9.74
C ALA A 38 2.77 -0.88 -8.68
N THR A 39 2.84 -1.75 -7.68
CA THR A 39 3.64 -1.57 -6.47
C THR A 39 4.52 -2.78 -6.17
N ASP A 40 5.22 -3.29 -7.19
CA ASP A 40 6.19 -4.37 -6.98
C ASP A 40 7.17 -4.03 -5.86
N HIS A 41 7.65 -5.06 -5.18
CA HIS A 41 8.60 -4.91 -4.06
C HIS A 41 9.89 -4.21 -4.46
N GLY A 42 10.41 -3.39 -3.57
CA GLY A 42 11.71 -2.77 -3.69
C GLY A 42 12.86 -3.79 -3.82
N PRO A 43 14.04 -3.35 -4.31
CA PRO A 43 15.10 -4.26 -4.78
C PRO A 43 15.76 -5.10 -3.69
N LYS A 44 15.51 -4.87 -2.40
CA LYS A 44 16.05 -5.71 -1.32
C LYS A 44 15.25 -7.00 -1.13
N MET A 45 14.02 -7.08 -1.64
CA MET A 45 13.24 -8.31 -1.63
C MET A 45 13.93 -9.36 -2.53
N PRO A 46 14.16 -10.61 -2.05
CA PRO A 46 14.73 -11.67 -2.86
C PRO A 46 13.94 -11.91 -4.16
N GLY A 47 14.61 -11.86 -5.29
CA GLY A 47 13.98 -12.02 -6.61
C GLY A 47 13.34 -10.75 -7.17
N ALA A 48 13.30 -9.64 -6.43
CA ALA A 48 12.71 -8.41 -6.90
C ALA A 48 13.50 -7.73 -8.04
N ALA A 49 12.82 -6.82 -8.71
CA ALA A 49 13.37 -6.09 -9.83
C ALA A 49 14.52 -5.16 -9.43
N HIS A 50 15.48 -5.02 -10.34
CA HIS A 50 16.53 -4.01 -10.21
C HIS A 50 15.95 -2.60 -10.20
N ILE A 51 16.63 -1.65 -9.56
CA ILE A 51 16.21 -0.24 -9.45
C ILE A 51 15.84 0.42 -10.79
N PHE A 52 16.38 -0.06 -11.90
CA PHE A 52 16.03 0.43 -13.24
C PHE A 52 14.58 0.15 -13.62
N TYR A 53 13.98 -0.92 -13.13
CA TYR A 53 12.57 -1.21 -13.32
C TYR A 53 11.70 -0.02 -12.86
N PHE A 54 11.87 0.41 -11.62
CA PHE A 54 11.13 1.53 -11.05
C PHE A 54 11.41 2.85 -11.77
N SER A 55 12.66 3.08 -12.16
CA SER A 55 13.03 4.27 -12.95
C SER A 55 12.40 4.28 -14.34
N ASN A 56 12.12 3.11 -14.91
CA ASN A 56 11.58 2.95 -16.26
C ASN A 56 10.05 2.91 -16.32
N LEU A 57 9.34 2.82 -15.18
CA LEU A 57 7.87 2.90 -15.15
C LEU A 57 7.32 4.13 -15.88
N ARG A 58 8.12 5.18 -16.00
CA ARG A 58 7.80 6.42 -16.75
C ARG A 58 7.40 6.20 -18.22
N VAL A 59 7.82 5.09 -18.86
CA VAL A 59 7.49 4.81 -20.27
C VAL A 59 6.06 4.29 -20.44
N LEU A 60 5.42 3.85 -19.35
CA LEU A 60 4.08 3.32 -19.39
C LEU A 60 3.07 4.46 -19.61
N PRO A 61 2.02 4.25 -20.40
CA PRO A 61 0.90 5.18 -20.49
C PRO A 61 0.28 5.42 -19.10
N ARG A 62 -0.37 6.58 -18.92
CA ARG A 62 -1.11 6.91 -17.71
C ARG A 62 -2.42 6.12 -17.61
N GLU A 63 -3.02 5.83 -18.73
CA GLU A 63 -4.25 5.06 -18.82
C GLU A 63 -4.10 3.88 -19.77
N ILE A 64 -4.55 2.70 -19.34
CA ILE A 64 -4.56 1.46 -20.11
C ILE A 64 -5.87 0.75 -19.82
N TYR A 65 -6.62 0.35 -20.86
CA TYR A 65 -7.94 -0.29 -20.77
C TYR A 65 -8.96 0.49 -19.92
N GLY A 66 -8.89 1.84 -19.91
CA GLY A 66 -9.76 2.70 -19.11
C GLY A 66 -9.45 2.68 -17.60
N VAL A 67 -8.28 2.17 -17.22
CA VAL A 67 -7.76 2.18 -15.85
C VAL A 67 -6.60 3.16 -15.74
N THR A 68 -6.70 4.10 -14.81
CA THR A 68 -5.57 4.99 -14.47
C THR A 68 -4.50 4.20 -13.73
N LEU A 69 -3.28 4.18 -14.27
CA LEU A 69 -2.13 3.51 -13.68
C LEU A 69 -1.35 4.47 -12.77
N LEU A 70 -1.22 4.12 -11.49
CA LEU A 70 -0.27 4.73 -10.57
C LEU A 70 1.02 3.92 -10.57
N LYS A 71 2.12 4.58 -10.91
CA LYS A 71 3.46 3.99 -11.03
C LYS A 71 4.13 4.05 -9.67
N GLY A 72 4.24 2.92 -9.00
CA GLY A 72 4.62 2.87 -7.59
C GLY A 72 5.66 1.84 -7.24
N CYS A 73 5.84 1.68 -5.95
CA CYS A 73 6.68 0.67 -5.34
C CYS A 73 6.18 0.36 -3.94
N GLU A 74 6.17 -0.92 -3.57
CA GLU A 74 6.21 -1.32 -2.18
C GLU A 74 7.66 -1.38 -1.72
N ALA A 75 8.14 -0.26 -1.15
CA ALA A 75 9.49 -0.11 -0.67
C ALA A 75 9.68 -0.84 0.67
N ASN A 76 10.75 -1.62 0.77
CA ASN A 76 11.09 -2.31 2.00
C ASN A 76 11.73 -1.33 3.00
N ILE A 77 11.23 -1.33 4.24
CA ILE A 77 11.90 -0.68 5.36
C ILE A 77 13.06 -1.59 5.78
N ILE A 78 14.29 -1.06 5.78
CA ILE A 78 15.51 -1.86 5.88
C ILE A 78 16.27 -1.70 7.18
N ASP A 79 15.78 -0.85 8.07
CA ASP A 79 16.33 -0.64 9.42
C ASP A 79 15.29 0.01 10.34
N PHE A 80 15.60 0.08 11.63
CA PHE A 80 14.73 0.69 12.64
C PHE A 80 14.66 2.22 12.58
N LYS A 81 15.44 2.87 11.70
CA LYS A 81 15.34 4.32 11.44
C LYS A 81 14.29 4.64 10.37
N GLY A 82 13.75 3.60 9.70
CA GLY A 82 12.76 3.75 8.64
C GLY A 82 13.34 4.08 7.27
N ASN A 83 14.62 3.76 7.04
CA ASN A 83 15.22 3.90 5.72
C ASN A 83 14.59 2.90 4.74
N LEU A 84 14.42 3.35 3.48
CA LEU A 84 13.86 2.53 2.41
C LEU A 84 14.94 2.04 1.45
N ASP A 85 14.70 0.89 0.84
CA ASP A 85 15.60 0.29 -0.17
C ASP A 85 15.53 0.94 -1.54
N ILE A 86 14.64 1.93 -1.74
CA ILE A 86 14.54 2.74 -2.97
C ILE A 86 15.24 4.08 -2.76
N PRO A 87 16.24 4.45 -3.59
CA PRO A 87 16.92 5.74 -3.49
C PRO A 87 15.98 6.93 -3.70
N ASP A 88 16.18 8.02 -2.94
CA ASP A 88 15.35 9.24 -2.95
C ASP A 88 15.11 9.78 -4.38
N ARG A 89 16.12 9.78 -5.25
CA ARG A 89 15.99 10.20 -6.67
C ARG A 89 14.94 9.40 -7.45
N VAL A 90 14.69 8.14 -7.07
CA VAL A 90 13.69 7.28 -7.71
C VAL A 90 12.35 7.49 -7.05
N GLN A 91 12.33 7.56 -5.71
CA GLN A 91 11.11 7.84 -4.93
C GLN A 91 10.37 9.08 -5.47
N LYS A 92 11.09 10.17 -5.75
CA LYS A 92 10.55 11.44 -6.28
C LYS A 92 9.90 11.33 -7.67
N ARG A 93 10.10 10.22 -8.37
CA ARG A 93 9.53 9.97 -9.71
C ARG A 93 8.34 9.03 -9.69
N LEU A 94 8.09 8.40 -8.53
CA LEU A 94 6.97 7.49 -8.35
C LEU A 94 5.72 8.25 -7.93
N ASP A 95 4.59 7.79 -8.44
CA ASP A 95 3.28 8.35 -8.12
C ASP A 95 2.85 7.98 -6.70
N ILE A 96 3.19 6.76 -6.25
CA ILE A 96 2.76 6.21 -4.96
C ILE A 96 3.85 5.31 -4.38
N ILE A 97 4.09 5.41 -3.08
CA ILE A 97 5.03 4.56 -2.35
C ILE A 97 4.34 4.00 -1.11
N ILE A 98 4.33 2.68 -1.04
CA ILE A 98 3.99 1.93 0.16
C ILE A 98 5.29 1.63 0.89
N ALA A 99 5.35 1.83 2.19
CA ALA A 99 6.49 1.42 3.02
C ALA A 99 6.06 0.27 3.93
N SER A 100 6.77 -0.86 3.85
CA SER A 100 6.40 -2.10 4.51
C SER A 100 7.58 -2.76 5.20
N LEU A 101 7.29 -3.47 6.30
CA LEU A 101 8.23 -4.37 6.97
C LEU A 101 8.06 -5.79 6.42
N HIS A 102 9.16 -6.38 5.96
CA HIS A 102 9.22 -7.76 5.48
C HIS A 102 10.41 -8.47 6.11
N ASP A 103 10.19 -9.69 6.61
CA ASP A 103 11.22 -10.53 7.26
C ASP A 103 12.35 -10.91 6.30
N ALA A 104 12.06 -11.03 5.00
CA ALA A 104 13.07 -11.22 3.97
C ALA A 104 14.03 -10.02 3.78
N CYS A 105 13.67 -8.84 4.29
CA CYS A 105 14.40 -7.59 4.07
C CYS A 105 14.97 -6.98 5.36
N SER A 106 14.36 -7.28 6.51
CA SER A 106 14.73 -6.74 7.81
C SER A 106 14.28 -7.70 8.90
N ASP A 107 15.15 -8.04 9.83
CA ASP A 107 14.78 -8.87 10.97
C ASP A 107 13.70 -8.16 11.81
N PRO A 108 12.70 -8.90 12.33
CA PRO A 108 11.75 -8.34 13.28
C PRO A 108 12.46 -7.85 14.55
N GLY A 109 12.17 -6.61 14.94
CA GLY A 109 12.69 -6.01 16.16
C GLY A 109 11.72 -6.15 17.34
N SER A 110 12.07 -5.50 18.44
CA SER A 110 11.16 -5.26 19.55
C SER A 110 9.96 -4.42 19.08
N ARG A 111 8.95 -4.34 19.92
CA ARG A 111 7.75 -3.53 19.64
C ARG A 111 8.10 -2.05 19.44
N GLU A 112 9.03 -1.54 20.23
CA GLU A 112 9.58 -0.19 20.11
C GLU A 112 10.29 0.00 18.78
N GLU A 113 11.22 -0.88 18.43
CA GLU A 113 12.03 -0.78 17.22
C GLU A 113 11.17 -0.84 15.95
N ASN A 114 10.19 -1.75 15.89
CA ASN A 114 9.27 -1.84 14.75
C ASN A 114 8.39 -0.58 14.64
N THR A 115 7.94 -0.02 15.77
CA THR A 115 7.18 1.23 15.80
C THR A 115 8.03 2.40 15.30
N GLU A 116 9.27 2.51 15.78
CA GLU A 116 10.22 3.54 15.34
C GLU A 116 10.52 3.44 13.84
N ALA A 117 10.67 2.22 13.31
CA ALA A 117 10.88 1.97 11.88
C ALA A 117 9.72 2.51 11.03
N LEU A 118 8.47 2.21 11.40
CA LEU A 118 7.29 2.71 10.69
C LEU A 118 7.17 4.24 10.80
N ILE A 119 7.36 4.79 11.99
CA ILE A 119 7.32 6.24 12.20
C ILE A 119 8.47 6.93 11.45
N GLY A 120 9.63 6.32 11.41
CA GLY A 120 10.78 6.78 10.63
C GLY A 120 10.46 6.88 9.15
N ALA A 121 9.85 5.82 8.59
CA ALA A 121 9.42 5.80 7.20
C ALA A 121 8.38 6.89 6.90
N MET A 122 7.44 7.15 7.80
CA MET A 122 6.42 8.21 7.64
C MET A 122 7.01 9.63 7.60
N LYS A 123 8.20 9.85 8.18
CA LYS A 123 8.89 11.15 8.12
C LYS A 123 9.40 11.46 6.71
N ASN A 124 9.55 10.44 5.87
CA ASN A 124 9.88 10.60 4.47
C ASN A 124 8.64 11.07 3.70
N SER A 125 8.65 12.31 3.19
CA SER A 125 7.52 12.92 2.49
C SER A 125 7.09 12.19 1.21
N ASN A 126 7.96 11.32 0.65
CA ASN A 126 7.62 10.50 -0.51
C ASN A 126 6.77 9.27 -0.16
N VAL A 127 6.72 8.85 1.11
CA VAL A 127 5.90 7.72 1.57
C VAL A 127 4.44 8.14 1.65
N ASP A 128 3.55 7.35 1.05
CA ASP A 128 2.13 7.62 0.96
C ASP A 128 1.28 6.68 1.83
N ILE A 129 1.72 5.45 1.96
CA ILE A 129 0.99 4.37 2.64
C ILE A 129 1.96 3.60 3.53
N ILE A 130 1.51 3.22 4.72
CA ILE A 130 2.14 2.15 5.51
C ILE A 130 1.41 0.85 5.19
N GLY A 131 2.13 -0.12 4.62
CA GLY A 131 1.60 -1.41 4.21
C GLY A 131 1.44 -2.36 5.40
N HIS A 132 0.40 -3.20 5.37
CA HIS A 132 0.10 -4.34 6.25
C HIS A 132 0.72 -4.31 7.66
N CYS A 133 0.70 -3.18 8.33
CA CYS A 133 1.32 -2.98 9.65
C CYS A 133 0.63 -3.73 10.80
N GLY A 134 -0.45 -4.48 10.52
CA GLY A 134 -1.08 -5.40 11.46
C GLY A 134 -0.40 -6.78 11.56
N ASN A 135 0.66 -7.04 10.79
CA ASN A 135 1.37 -8.31 10.80
C ASN A 135 1.96 -8.62 12.19
N PRO A 136 1.53 -9.72 12.87
CA PRO A 136 2.00 -10.04 14.22
C PRO A 136 3.49 -10.37 14.31
N MET A 137 4.13 -10.69 13.19
CA MET A 137 5.59 -10.90 13.13
C MET A 137 6.37 -9.63 13.48
N PHE A 138 5.79 -8.45 13.22
CA PHE A 138 6.36 -7.15 13.57
C PHE A 138 5.44 -6.44 14.56
N PRO A 139 5.46 -6.82 15.85
CA PRO A 139 4.61 -6.18 16.86
C PRO A 139 4.91 -4.68 16.95
N ILE A 140 3.87 -3.86 17.08
CA ILE A 140 3.97 -2.40 17.12
C ILE A 140 3.11 -1.80 18.25
N TYR A 141 3.35 -0.55 18.60
CA TYR A 141 2.41 0.28 19.36
C TYR A 141 1.43 0.93 18.37
N GLU A 142 0.29 0.30 18.12
CA GLU A 142 -0.63 0.64 17.04
C GLU A 142 -1.14 2.08 17.16
N GLU A 143 -1.39 2.56 18.37
CA GLU A 143 -1.86 3.93 18.60
C GLU A 143 -0.80 4.98 18.23
N GLU A 144 0.47 4.71 18.52
CA GLU A 144 1.58 5.59 18.15
C GLU A 144 1.75 5.66 16.63
N VAL A 145 1.65 4.51 15.95
CA VAL A 145 1.69 4.42 14.49
C VAL A 145 0.54 5.20 13.86
N VAL A 146 -0.69 5.03 14.35
CA VAL A 146 -1.87 5.75 13.86
C VAL A 146 -1.75 7.26 14.09
N LYS A 147 -1.30 7.70 15.27
CA LYS A 147 -1.05 9.11 15.56
C LYS A 147 0.04 9.71 14.65
N ALA A 148 1.10 8.93 14.38
CA ALA A 148 2.14 9.34 13.44
C ALA A 148 1.61 9.44 12.00
N ALA A 149 0.78 8.51 11.55
CA ALA A 149 0.14 8.56 10.24
C ALA A 149 -0.72 9.84 10.08
N LYS A 150 -1.45 10.23 11.12
CA LYS A 150 -2.17 11.52 11.16
C LYS A 150 -1.23 12.70 11.00
N LYS A 151 -0.16 12.71 11.81
CA LYS A 151 0.83 13.81 11.87
C LYS A 151 1.54 14.03 10.53
N TYR A 152 1.96 12.94 9.90
CA TYR A 152 2.75 12.98 8.66
C TYR A 152 1.88 12.88 7.40
N ASN A 153 0.54 12.82 7.56
CA ASN A 153 -0.40 12.71 6.45
C ASN A 153 -0.11 11.49 5.56
N VAL A 154 0.10 10.33 6.18
CA VAL A 154 0.32 9.04 5.53
C VAL A 154 -0.93 8.18 5.73
N LEU A 155 -1.31 7.38 4.74
CA LEU A 155 -2.43 6.45 4.82
C LEU A 155 -2.01 5.18 5.55
N ILE A 156 -2.96 4.55 6.25
CA ILE A 156 -2.77 3.20 6.80
C ILE A 156 -3.48 2.21 5.88
N GLU A 157 -2.80 1.13 5.53
CA GLU A 157 -3.39 0.08 4.74
C GLU A 157 -4.17 -0.92 5.61
N ILE A 158 -5.40 -1.23 5.17
CA ILE A 158 -6.12 -2.44 5.56
C ILE A 158 -5.90 -3.44 4.42
N ASN A 159 -4.91 -4.27 4.58
CA ASN A 159 -4.45 -5.19 3.54
C ASN A 159 -5.32 -6.44 3.51
N ASN A 160 -6.00 -6.68 2.39
CA ASN A 160 -6.95 -7.78 2.26
C ASN A 160 -6.29 -9.15 2.37
N SER A 161 -5.08 -9.31 1.79
CA SER A 161 -4.32 -10.58 1.80
C SER A 161 -3.82 -10.97 3.19
N SER A 162 -3.77 -10.01 4.13
CA SER A 162 -3.33 -10.25 5.51
C SER A 162 -4.42 -10.81 6.44
N LEU A 163 -5.70 -10.79 6.02
CA LEU A 163 -6.83 -11.05 6.91
C LEU A 163 -7.28 -12.53 6.96
N PRO A 164 -7.12 -13.35 5.91
CA PRO A 164 -7.46 -14.76 5.99
C PRO A 164 -6.66 -15.50 7.07
N GLU A 165 -7.34 -16.34 7.87
CA GLU A 165 -6.72 -17.10 8.96
C GLU A 165 -5.59 -18.03 8.49
N ASN A 166 -5.68 -18.54 7.26
CA ASN A 166 -4.68 -19.42 6.65
C ASN A 166 -3.73 -18.68 5.70
N GLY A 167 -3.66 -17.34 5.80
CA GLY A 167 -2.79 -16.51 4.98
C GLY A 167 -1.34 -16.47 5.47
N SER A 168 -0.47 -15.87 4.68
CA SER A 168 0.97 -15.70 5.01
C SER A 168 1.21 -14.86 6.27
N ARG A 169 0.22 -14.03 6.67
CA ARG A 169 0.26 -13.16 7.87
C ARG A 169 -0.83 -13.57 8.86
N ALA A 170 -0.95 -14.89 9.13
CA ALA A 170 -1.94 -15.42 10.09
C ALA A 170 -1.90 -14.68 11.43
N GLY A 171 -3.06 -14.36 12.00
CA GLY A 171 -3.20 -13.60 13.25
C GLY A 171 -3.24 -12.07 13.05
N SER A 172 -3.17 -11.56 11.82
CA SER A 172 -3.26 -10.12 11.57
C SER A 172 -4.64 -9.51 11.84
N ILE A 173 -5.71 -10.29 11.83
CA ILE A 173 -7.08 -9.79 11.86
C ILE A 173 -7.39 -8.95 13.11
N ASP A 174 -6.93 -9.37 14.29
CA ASP A 174 -7.17 -8.65 15.55
C ASP A 174 -6.38 -7.34 15.60
N ASN A 175 -5.13 -7.36 15.15
CA ASN A 175 -4.30 -6.15 15.03
C ASN A 175 -4.91 -5.17 14.02
N CYS A 176 -5.33 -5.65 12.84
CA CYS A 176 -5.98 -4.81 11.82
C CYS A 176 -7.30 -4.22 12.33
N ARG A 177 -8.09 -4.99 13.10
CA ARG A 177 -9.32 -4.49 13.75
C ARG A 177 -9.00 -3.37 14.74
N LYS A 178 -7.99 -3.55 15.58
CA LYS A 178 -7.54 -2.53 16.52
C LYS A 178 -7.04 -1.27 15.80
N ILE A 179 -6.22 -1.44 14.77
CA ILE A 179 -5.72 -0.33 13.93
C ILE A 179 -6.89 0.41 13.28
N ALA A 180 -7.87 -0.29 12.72
CA ALA A 180 -9.04 0.34 12.11
C ALA A 180 -9.85 1.16 13.13
N LEU A 181 -10.08 0.64 14.34
CA LEU A 181 -10.75 1.38 15.41
C LEU A 181 -9.98 2.64 15.81
N LEU A 182 -8.66 2.55 15.95
CA LEU A 182 -7.80 3.71 16.23
C LEU A 182 -7.80 4.72 15.08
N CYS A 183 -7.78 4.26 13.82
CA CYS A 183 -7.90 5.14 12.66
C CYS A 183 -9.25 5.88 12.66
N LYS A 184 -10.35 5.20 12.99
CA LYS A 184 -11.67 5.82 13.16
C LYS A 184 -11.66 6.88 14.26
N GLU A 185 -11.13 6.57 15.45
CA GLU A 185 -11.04 7.47 16.59
C GLU A 185 -10.22 8.73 16.27
N HIS A 186 -9.06 8.54 15.65
CA HIS A 186 -8.14 9.63 15.33
C HIS A 186 -8.43 10.32 13.98
N ASN A 187 -9.49 9.93 13.25
CA ASN A 187 -9.79 10.44 11.90
C ASN A 187 -8.60 10.29 10.95
N VAL A 188 -8.00 9.11 10.92
CA VAL A 188 -6.93 8.72 10.00
C VAL A 188 -7.54 8.02 8.79
N ARG A 189 -7.15 8.43 7.60
CA ARG A 189 -7.62 7.82 6.36
C ARG A 189 -6.94 6.49 6.14
N VAL A 190 -7.72 5.53 5.63
CA VAL A 190 -7.24 4.20 5.28
C VAL A 190 -7.34 3.96 3.77
N THR A 191 -6.50 3.08 3.27
CA THR A 191 -6.63 2.50 1.94
C THR A 191 -6.74 0.98 2.06
N ILE A 192 -7.33 0.34 1.04
CA ILE A 192 -7.41 -1.11 0.94
C ILE A 192 -6.53 -1.54 -0.22
N GLY A 193 -5.62 -2.48 0.02
CA GLY A 193 -4.84 -3.15 -1.00
C GLY A 193 -5.26 -4.61 -1.13
N SER A 194 -5.37 -5.12 -2.36
CA SER A 194 -5.54 -6.55 -2.57
C SER A 194 -4.27 -7.32 -2.23
N ASP A 195 -3.12 -6.70 -2.42
CA ASP A 195 -1.79 -7.32 -2.32
C ASP A 195 -1.70 -8.55 -3.24
N ALA A 196 -2.29 -8.36 -4.45
CA ALA A 196 -2.47 -9.43 -5.41
C ALA A 196 -1.14 -9.90 -6.00
N HIS A 197 -0.83 -11.19 -5.80
CA HIS A 197 0.28 -11.90 -6.42
C HIS A 197 -0.17 -12.79 -7.60
N CYS A 198 -1.47 -12.79 -7.87
CA CYS A 198 -2.09 -13.37 -9.05
C CYS A 198 -3.20 -12.44 -9.53
N CYS A 199 -3.33 -12.23 -10.84
CA CYS A 199 -4.30 -11.26 -11.39
C CYS A 199 -5.74 -11.52 -10.93
N PHE A 200 -6.14 -12.76 -10.70
CA PHE A 200 -7.47 -13.12 -10.18
C PHE A 200 -7.79 -12.59 -8.77
N GLN A 201 -6.81 -12.02 -8.07
CA GLN A 201 -6.98 -11.38 -6.77
C GLN A 201 -7.18 -9.86 -6.88
N ILE A 202 -6.96 -9.27 -8.07
CA ILE A 202 -7.09 -7.82 -8.30
C ILE A 202 -8.52 -7.35 -7.97
N GLY A 203 -8.60 -6.34 -7.12
CA GLY A 203 -9.90 -5.79 -6.72
C GLY A 203 -10.70 -6.68 -5.76
N ARG A 204 -10.11 -7.75 -5.22
CA ARG A 204 -10.72 -8.58 -4.19
C ARG A 204 -10.47 -7.97 -2.81
N PHE A 205 -11.54 -7.52 -2.18
CA PHE A 205 -11.49 -6.77 -0.92
C PHE A 205 -12.45 -7.32 0.13
N ASP A 206 -12.91 -8.56 -0.04
CA ASP A 206 -14.02 -9.12 0.74
C ASP A 206 -13.72 -9.13 2.25
N GLU A 207 -12.50 -9.52 2.64
CA GLU A 207 -12.11 -9.58 4.05
C GLU A 207 -11.92 -8.19 4.64
N ALA A 208 -11.29 -7.28 3.91
CA ALA A 208 -11.10 -5.89 4.35
C ALA A 208 -12.44 -5.14 4.44
N ASP A 209 -13.35 -5.34 3.46
CA ASP A 209 -14.71 -4.77 3.50
C ASP A 209 -15.49 -5.28 4.71
N LYS A 210 -15.40 -6.58 5.00
CA LYS A 210 -16.03 -7.17 6.17
C LYS A 210 -15.49 -6.56 7.46
N LEU A 211 -14.16 -6.50 7.63
CA LEU A 211 -13.52 -5.91 8.81
C LEU A 211 -13.96 -4.45 9.02
N LEU A 212 -13.93 -3.63 7.95
CA LEU A 212 -14.31 -2.22 8.04
C LEU A 212 -15.80 -2.03 8.36
N ARG A 213 -16.68 -2.90 7.85
CA ARG A 213 -18.11 -2.91 8.24
C ARG A 213 -18.31 -3.32 9.69
N ASP A 214 -17.61 -4.37 10.15
CA ASP A 214 -17.73 -4.89 11.52
C ASP A 214 -17.36 -3.83 12.58
N VAL A 215 -16.52 -2.85 12.23
CA VAL A 215 -16.13 -1.74 13.10
C VAL A 215 -16.88 -0.43 12.81
N ASP A 216 -17.88 -0.45 11.93
CA ASP A 216 -18.60 0.75 11.47
C ASP A 216 -17.63 1.86 11.02
N PHE A 217 -16.67 1.53 10.18
CA PHE A 217 -15.64 2.47 9.74
C PHE A 217 -16.24 3.54 8.81
N PRO A 218 -15.95 4.86 9.04
CA PRO A 218 -16.51 5.94 8.23
C PRO A 218 -16.08 5.87 6.76
N GLN A 219 -17.04 5.83 5.83
CA GLN A 219 -16.77 5.68 4.40
C GLN A 219 -15.95 6.85 3.82
N GLU A 220 -16.10 8.05 4.38
CA GLU A 220 -15.35 9.24 3.98
C GLU A 220 -13.85 9.10 4.23
N LEU A 221 -13.45 8.29 5.21
CA LEU A 221 -12.05 8.01 5.54
C LEU A 221 -11.45 6.87 4.69
N ILE A 222 -12.27 6.15 3.90
CA ILE A 222 -11.78 5.09 2.99
C ILE A 222 -11.46 5.72 1.64
N MET A 223 -10.19 5.59 1.22
CA MET A 223 -9.70 6.20 0.00
C MET A 223 -10.19 5.51 -1.28
N ASN A 224 -10.51 4.22 -1.20
CA ASN A 224 -10.83 3.36 -2.36
C ASN A 224 -12.24 3.53 -2.91
N THR A 225 -13.12 4.29 -2.25
CA THR A 225 -14.52 4.43 -2.63
C THR A 225 -14.77 5.41 -3.78
N ASP A 226 -13.80 6.27 -4.09
CA ASP A 226 -13.85 7.27 -5.14
C ASP A 226 -12.44 7.56 -5.66
N ASN A 227 -12.26 7.47 -6.99
CA ASN A 227 -10.96 7.69 -7.63
C ASN A 227 -10.40 9.11 -7.38
N SER A 228 -11.25 10.11 -7.24
CA SER A 228 -10.82 11.49 -6.96
C SER A 228 -10.12 11.63 -5.61
N LYS A 229 -10.45 10.80 -4.61
CA LYS A 229 -9.86 10.87 -3.28
C LYS A 229 -8.35 10.62 -3.30
N ILE A 230 -7.92 9.49 -3.92
CA ILE A 230 -6.49 9.14 -3.97
C ILE A 230 -5.71 10.09 -4.87
N ILE A 231 -6.28 10.49 -6.00
CA ILE A 231 -5.65 11.43 -6.93
C ILE A 231 -5.45 12.80 -6.26
N LYS A 232 -6.48 13.31 -5.58
CA LYS A 232 -6.39 14.57 -4.83
C LYS A 232 -5.36 14.48 -3.70
N TYR A 233 -5.33 13.36 -2.99
CA TYR A 233 -4.34 13.13 -1.93
C TYR A 233 -2.91 13.20 -2.48
N LEU A 234 -2.61 12.46 -3.56
CA LEU A 234 -1.28 12.44 -4.17
C LEU A 234 -0.89 13.79 -4.77
N LYS A 235 -1.84 14.51 -5.40
CA LYS A 235 -1.60 15.87 -5.88
C LYS A 235 -1.26 16.85 -4.76
N ASN A 236 -1.93 16.77 -3.64
CA ASN A 236 -1.65 17.59 -2.45
C ASN A 236 -0.26 17.32 -1.86
N LYS A 237 0.34 16.16 -2.18
CA LYS A 237 1.74 15.81 -1.86
C LYS A 237 2.72 16.23 -2.96
N GLY A 238 2.27 16.94 -4.00
CA GLY A 238 3.11 17.39 -5.12
C GLY A 238 3.40 16.32 -6.18
N LYS A 239 2.64 15.21 -6.16
CA LYS A 239 2.75 14.13 -7.14
C LYS A 239 1.71 14.27 -8.27
N LEU A 240 1.77 13.43 -9.31
CA LEU A 240 0.81 13.39 -10.43
C LEU A 240 0.65 14.73 -11.17
N ALA A 241 1.74 15.45 -11.40
CA ALA A 241 1.71 16.74 -12.11
C ALA A 241 1.19 16.62 -13.56
N ASP A 242 1.34 15.44 -14.15
CA ASP A 242 0.90 15.11 -15.51
C ASP A 242 -0.59 14.72 -15.62
N LEU A 243 -1.26 14.43 -14.50
CA LEU A 243 -2.66 14.04 -14.48
C LEU A 243 -3.56 15.27 -14.26
N LYS A 244 -4.40 15.61 -15.27
CA LYS A 244 -5.45 16.63 -15.09
C LYS A 244 -6.61 16.04 -14.28
N LEU A 245 -7.20 16.83 -13.39
CA LEU A 245 -8.52 16.53 -12.82
C LEU A 245 -9.53 17.09 -13.79
N ASP A 246 -10.38 16.24 -14.33
CA ASP A 246 -11.58 16.67 -15.06
C ASP A 246 -12.64 17.18 -14.08
#